data_d3cc0f47c9118099312a038fd5a36c03
#
_entry.id   d3cc0f47c9118099312a038fd5a36c03
#
_cell.length_a   1.000
_cell.length_b   1.000
_cell.length_c   1.000
_cell.angle_alpha   90.00
_cell.angle_beta   90.00
_cell.angle_gamma   90.00
#
_symmetry.space_group_name_H-M   'P 1'
#
loop_
_entity.id
_entity.type
_entity.pdbx_description
1 polymer ?
#
loop_
_entity_poly.entity_id
_entity_poly.type
_entity_poly.pdbx_seq_one_letter_code
_entity_poly.pdbx_strand_id
1 'polypeptide(L)'
;MKKAIIALISLLIFCIVFPSTVSAESARSHYKPRLTAPTSDNAYYNSNLNRYSQTGYGMPNCVAYAYGRVYEMNGKAPKITHGNAGEWWSINKQGGYYKYGSKPKVGAVVVWSNHVAVVEQIHKNGSITISESHYGGTYFDTKTVTDYTYHYGQTVYGLIYT
;
A
#
# COMPACT_ATOMS: atom_id res chain seq x y z
N MET A 1 52.42 17.15 -59.52
CA MET A 1 52.14 17.54 -58.13
C MET A 1 50.71 17.06 -57.77
N LYS A 2 50.56 15.98 -56.99
CA LYS A 2 49.28 15.43 -56.65
C LYS A 2 48.91 15.93 -55.25
N LYS A 3 47.81 16.71 -55.12
CA LYS A 3 47.28 17.17 -53.86
C LYS A 3 46.41 16.06 -53.23
N ALA A 4 46.78 15.53 -52.04
CA ALA A 4 46.01 14.62 -51.29
C ALA A 4 44.95 15.43 -50.46
N ILE A 5 43.67 15.07 -50.63
CA ILE A 5 42.57 15.61 -49.85
C ILE A 5 42.35 14.65 -48.69
N ILE A 6 42.61 15.10 -47.47
CA ILE A 6 42.34 14.36 -46.25
C ILE A 6 40.89 14.69 -45.84
N ALA A 7 40.01 13.71 -45.98
CA ALA A 7 38.63 13.82 -45.48
C ALA A 7 38.60 13.50 -43.98
N LEU A 8 38.28 14.48 -43.15
CA LEU A 8 38.05 14.32 -41.72
C LEU A 8 36.63 13.78 -41.52
N ILE A 9 36.51 12.48 -41.15
CA ILE A 9 35.23 11.88 -40.75
C ILE A 9 35.03 12.20 -39.26
N SER A 10 34.13 13.15 -38.98
CA SER A 10 33.69 13.47 -37.62
C SER A 10 32.68 12.42 -37.19
N LEU A 11 33.09 11.53 -36.28
CA LEU A 11 32.21 10.53 -35.66
C LEU A 11 31.38 11.18 -34.54
N LEU A 12 30.15 11.57 -34.83
CA LEU A 12 29.17 12.01 -33.84
C LEU A 12 28.72 10.82 -33.04
N ILE A 13 29.26 10.65 -31.83
CA ILE A 13 28.74 9.70 -30.83
C ILE A 13 27.44 10.26 -30.26
N PHE A 14 26.31 9.74 -30.73
CA PHE A 14 25.00 10.04 -30.18
C PHE A 14 24.82 9.24 -28.90
N CYS A 15 25.08 9.86 -27.74
CA CYS A 15 24.75 9.26 -26.46
C CYS A 15 23.22 9.18 -26.31
N ILE A 16 22.64 8.03 -26.61
CA ILE A 16 21.26 7.74 -26.30
C ILE A 16 21.17 7.54 -24.79
N VAL A 17 20.76 8.58 -24.09
CA VAL A 17 20.37 8.47 -22.66
C VAL A 17 19.02 7.76 -22.61
N PHE A 18 19.04 6.44 -22.37
CA PHE A 18 17.81 5.72 -22.03
C PHE A 18 17.35 6.22 -20.65
N PRO A 19 16.11 6.73 -20.52
CA PRO A 19 15.58 6.99 -19.20
C PRO A 19 15.52 5.67 -18.44
N SER A 20 16.28 5.56 -17.35
CA SER A 20 16.19 4.42 -16.45
C SER A 20 14.79 4.41 -15.87
N THR A 21 13.91 3.58 -16.43
CA THR A 21 12.64 3.23 -15.79
C THR A 21 12.99 2.48 -14.52
N VAL A 22 13.06 3.19 -13.40
CA VAL A 22 13.07 2.55 -12.07
C VAL A 22 11.74 1.80 -11.99
N SER A 23 11.81 0.49 -12.22
CA SER A 23 10.63 -0.34 -12.25
C SER A 23 10.00 -0.36 -10.86
N ALA A 24 8.67 -0.39 -10.79
CA ALA A 24 7.91 -0.55 -9.54
C ALA A 24 8.30 -1.83 -8.75
N GLU A 25 9.08 -2.70 -9.34
CA GLU A 25 9.68 -3.90 -8.76
C GLU A 25 10.74 -3.57 -7.70
N SER A 26 11.53 -2.50 -7.87
CA SER A 26 12.59 -2.14 -6.91
C SER A 26 12.01 -1.59 -5.59
N ALA A 27 10.85 -0.95 -5.62
CA ALA A 27 10.17 -0.47 -4.42
C ALA A 27 9.62 -1.62 -3.54
N ARG A 28 9.34 -2.80 -4.12
CA ARG A 28 8.87 -3.98 -3.41
C ARG A 28 9.98 -4.82 -2.77
N SER A 29 11.23 -4.59 -3.11
CA SER A 29 12.37 -5.36 -2.57
C SER A 29 12.58 -5.13 -1.06
N HIS A 30 11.97 -4.11 -0.48
CA HIS A 30 12.06 -3.77 0.95
C HIS A 30 10.77 -4.04 1.73
N TYR A 31 9.73 -4.58 1.09
CA TYR A 31 8.49 -4.92 1.79
C TYR A 31 8.75 -6.02 2.83
N LYS A 32 8.41 -5.74 4.08
CA LYS A 32 8.42 -6.71 5.17
C LYS A 32 7.00 -6.88 5.70
N PRO A 33 6.45 -8.12 5.73
CA PRO A 33 5.16 -8.36 6.36
C PRO A 33 5.17 -7.91 7.82
N ARG A 34 4.13 -7.21 8.23
CA ARG A 34 3.93 -6.85 9.64
C ARG A 34 3.13 -7.95 10.32
N LEU A 35 3.84 -8.80 11.04
CA LEU A 35 3.27 -9.94 11.78
C LEU A 35 3.32 -9.73 13.30
N THR A 36 3.81 -8.58 13.75
CA THR A 36 3.88 -8.17 15.16
C THR A 36 3.34 -6.75 15.31
N ALA A 37 2.79 -6.45 16.48
CA ALA A 37 2.24 -5.13 16.78
C ALA A 37 3.27 -4.01 16.52
N PRO A 38 2.85 -2.86 16.00
CA PRO A 38 3.68 -1.68 16.03
C PRO A 38 3.90 -1.24 17.48
N THR A 39 5.09 -0.73 17.77
CA THR A 39 5.39 -0.18 19.10
C THR A 39 4.59 1.12 19.34
N SER A 40 4.38 1.47 20.61
CA SER A 40 3.60 2.65 20.99
C SER A 40 4.22 3.97 20.49
N ASP A 41 5.51 4.00 20.23
CA ASP A 41 6.26 5.15 19.69
C ASP A 41 6.37 5.14 18.17
N ASN A 42 5.81 4.13 17.49
CA ASN A 42 5.84 4.10 16.03
C ASN A 42 5.00 5.24 15.45
N ALA A 43 5.68 6.18 14.82
CA ALA A 43 5.10 7.44 14.35
C ALA A 43 3.99 7.26 13.30
N TYR A 44 4.04 6.23 12.48
CA TYR A 44 3.01 5.98 11.45
C TYR A 44 1.65 5.63 12.06
N TYR A 45 1.61 5.09 13.27
CA TYR A 45 0.38 4.63 13.92
C TYR A 45 -0.07 5.55 15.05
N ASN A 46 0.86 6.14 15.79
CA ASN A 46 0.60 6.77 17.08
C ASN A 46 1.00 8.26 17.16
N SER A 47 1.27 8.91 16.02
CA SER A 47 1.63 10.33 16.00
C SER A 47 0.75 11.14 15.05
N ASN A 48 1.08 12.44 14.95
CA ASN A 48 0.43 13.35 13.99
C ASN A 48 0.71 13.01 12.51
N LEU A 49 1.54 12.03 12.21
CA LEU A 49 1.63 11.47 10.85
C LEU A 49 0.37 10.69 10.49
N ASN A 50 -0.33 10.14 11.48
CA ASN A 50 -1.58 9.43 11.27
C ASN A 50 -2.77 10.40 11.32
N ARG A 51 -3.44 10.55 10.17
CA ARG A 51 -4.56 11.49 10.06
C ARG A 51 -5.71 11.18 11.03
N TYR A 52 -5.94 9.91 11.32
CA TYR A 52 -6.98 9.48 12.25
C TYR A 52 -6.62 9.83 13.70
N SER A 53 -5.34 9.77 14.08
CA SER A 53 -4.89 10.23 15.40
C SER A 53 -5.15 11.73 15.62
N GLN A 54 -5.01 12.55 14.56
CA GLN A 54 -5.30 13.98 14.62
C GLN A 54 -6.78 14.31 14.90
N THR A 55 -7.68 13.38 14.55
CA THR A 55 -9.14 13.59 14.67
C THR A 55 -9.76 12.84 15.86
N GLY A 56 -8.95 12.23 16.73
CA GLY A 56 -9.42 11.47 17.89
C GLY A 56 -9.82 10.02 17.59
N TYR A 57 -9.59 9.57 16.36
CA TYR A 57 -9.88 8.19 15.92
C TYR A 57 -8.61 7.37 15.69
N GLY A 58 -7.56 7.64 16.48
CA GLY A 58 -6.29 6.90 16.44
C GLY A 58 -6.41 5.43 16.85
N MET A 59 -5.27 4.81 17.03
CA MET A 59 -5.18 3.41 17.49
C MET A 59 -5.76 3.23 18.91
N PRO A 60 -6.42 2.08 19.21
CA PRO A 60 -6.78 0.97 18.32
C PRO A 60 -7.98 1.28 17.42
N ASN A 61 -7.82 1.13 16.12
CA ASN A 61 -8.85 1.39 15.13
C ASN A 61 -8.41 0.84 13.76
N CYS A 62 -9.30 0.15 13.03
CA CYS A 62 -8.97 -0.48 11.76
C CYS A 62 -8.52 0.52 10.68
N VAL A 63 -9.19 1.68 10.57
CA VAL A 63 -8.80 2.71 9.58
C VAL A 63 -7.50 3.42 9.97
N ALA A 64 -7.29 3.69 11.27
CA ALA A 64 -6.04 4.25 11.76
C ALA A 64 -4.87 3.30 11.51
N TYR A 65 -5.07 2.02 11.78
CA TYR A 65 -4.09 0.97 11.50
C TYR A 65 -3.75 0.89 10.01
N ALA A 66 -4.77 0.73 9.15
CA ALA A 66 -4.57 0.61 7.72
C ALA A 66 -3.89 1.86 7.13
N TYR A 67 -4.25 3.06 7.60
CA TYR A 67 -3.58 4.31 7.22
C TYR A 67 -2.09 4.27 7.59
N GLY A 68 -1.78 3.93 8.85
CA GLY A 68 -0.41 3.85 9.33
C GLY A 68 0.41 2.82 8.57
N ARG A 69 -0.18 1.65 8.29
CA ARG A 69 0.50 0.57 7.56
C ARG A 69 0.79 0.95 6.11
N VAL A 70 -0.16 1.58 5.42
CA VAL A 70 0.05 2.07 4.05
C VAL A 70 1.14 3.15 4.02
N TYR A 71 1.16 4.04 5.01
CA TYR A 71 2.20 5.06 5.13
C TYR A 71 3.58 4.41 5.33
N GLU A 72 3.68 3.48 6.26
CA GLU A 72 4.91 2.74 6.56
C GLU A 72 5.45 2.01 5.32
N MET A 73 4.59 1.33 4.57
CA MET A 73 4.98 0.58 3.37
C MET A 73 5.49 1.48 2.24
N ASN A 74 4.86 2.63 2.07
CA ASN A 74 5.09 3.48 0.89
C ASN A 74 6.02 4.68 1.19
N GLY A 75 6.34 4.94 2.46
CA GLY A 75 7.15 6.10 2.88
C GLY A 75 6.49 7.46 2.62
N LYS A 76 5.20 7.47 2.26
CA LYS A 76 4.42 8.68 1.97
C LYS A 76 2.98 8.53 2.46
N ALA A 77 2.38 9.66 2.84
CA ALA A 77 1.02 9.69 3.37
C ALA A 77 0.00 9.08 2.39
N PRO A 78 -0.91 8.22 2.88
CA PRO A 78 -2.02 7.71 2.08
C PRO A 78 -2.90 8.84 1.54
N LYS A 79 -3.47 8.64 0.35
CA LYS A 79 -4.39 9.60 -0.28
C LYS A 79 -5.78 9.58 0.35
N ILE A 80 -6.21 8.44 0.91
CA ILE A 80 -7.46 8.32 1.66
C ILE A 80 -7.17 8.77 3.09
N THR A 81 -7.70 9.92 3.49
CA THR A 81 -7.36 10.63 4.74
C THR A 81 -8.52 10.73 5.73
N HIS A 82 -9.68 10.17 5.40
CA HIS A 82 -10.91 10.25 6.19
C HIS A 82 -11.85 9.10 5.86
N GLY A 83 -12.98 9.05 6.57
CA GLY A 83 -14.03 8.07 6.38
C GLY A 83 -13.89 6.83 7.27
N ASN A 84 -15.02 6.17 7.50
CA ASN A 84 -15.07 4.87 8.15
C ASN A 84 -14.61 3.76 7.20
N ALA A 85 -14.47 2.55 7.72
CA ALA A 85 -13.91 1.42 6.97
C ALA A 85 -14.55 1.20 5.60
N GLY A 86 -15.86 0.97 5.54
CA GLY A 86 -16.57 0.74 4.27
C GLY A 86 -16.55 1.94 3.32
N GLU A 87 -16.47 3.16 3.87
CA GLU A 87 -16.41 4.39 3.08
C GLU A 87 -15.10 4.53 2.29
N TRP A 88 -14.02 3.86 2.70
CA TRP A 88 -12.77 3.85 1.95
C TRP A 88 -12.96 3.38 0.52
N TRP A 89 -13.88 2.44 0.30
CA TRP A 89 -14.20 1.94 -1.03
C TRP A 89 -14.78 3.04 -1.93
N SER A 90 -15.83 3.73 -1.46
CA SER A 90 -16.47 4.80 -2.23
C SER A 90 -15.56 6.02 -2.38
N ILE A 91 -14.87 6.43 -1.32
CA ILE A 91 -13.91 7.54 -1.33
C ILE A 91 -12.79 7.27 -2.35
N ASN A 92 -12.23 6.06 -2.36
CA ASN A 92 -11.20 5.69 -3.35
C ASN A 92 -11.71 5.77 -4.78
N LYS A 93 -12.92 5.25 -5.03
CA LYS A 93 -13.53 5.26 -6.37
C LYS A 93 -13.84 6.66 -6.85
N GLN A 94 -14.44 7.50 -6.00
CA GLN A 94 -14.79 8.88 -6.33
C GLN A 94 -13.53 9.75 -6.53
N GLY A 95 -12.52 9.57 -5.69
CA GLY A 95 -11.28 10.32 -5.77
C GLY A 95 -10.28 9.82 -6.83
N GLY A 96 -10.49 8.62 -7.38
CA GLY A 96 -9.55 8.01 -8.33
C GLY A 96 -8.14 7.81 -7.74
N TYR A 97 -8.04 7.59 -6.42
CA TYR A 97 -6.76 7.64 -5.72
C TYR A 97 -5.85 6.46 -6.02
N TYR A 98 -6.40 5.25 -6.00
CA TYR A 98 -5.68 4.00 -6.19
C TYR A 98 -6.46 3.06 -7.11
N LYS A 99 -5.75 2.20 -7.83
CA LYS A 99 -6.35 1.06 -8.51
C LYS A 99 -7.02 0.13 -7.48
N TYR A 100 -8.03 -0.58 -7.89
CA TYR A 100 -8.78 -1.50 -7.03
C TYR A 100 -9.23 -2.73 -7.81
N GLY A 101 -9.66 -3.76 -7.11
CA GLY A 101 -10.14 -5.00 -7.73
C GLY A 101 -10.47 -6.07 -6.71
N SER A 102 -10.56 -7.32 -7.18
CA SER A 102 -10.93 -8.48 -6.36
C SER A 102 -9.80 -9.49 -6.15
N LYS A 103 -8.62 -9.30 -6.76
CA LYS A 103 -7.50 -10.24 -6.59
C LYS A 103 -6.57 -9.76 -5.47
N PRO A 104 -6.27 -10.58 -4.45
CA PRO A 104 -5.32 -10.21 -3.40
C PRO A 104 -3.96 -9.82 -3.98
N LYS A 105 -3.40 -8.76 -3.41
CA LYS A 105 -2.02 -8.34 -3.62
C LYS A 105 -1.42 -7.96 -2.28
N VAL A 106 -0.18 -8.32 -2.06
CA VAL A 106 0.56 -7.88 -0.86
C VAL A 106 0.57 -6.36 -0.79
N GLY A 107 0.28 -5.81 0.38
CA GLY A 107 0.16 -4.38 0.62
C GLY A 107 -1.22 -3.79 0.26
N ALA A 108 -2.12 -4.55 -0.36
CA ALA A 108 -3.48 -4.07 -0.61
C ALA A 108 -4.29 -3.94 0.68
N VAL A 109 -5.18 -2.98 0.71
CA VAL A 109 -6.19 -2.85 1.77
C VAL A 109 -7.44 -3.59 1.36
N VAL A 110 -7.82 -4.64 2.10
CA VAL A 110 -9.13 -5.30 1.96
C VAL A 110 -10.17 -4.41 2.62
N VAL A 111 -11.28 -4.17 1.94
CA VAL A 111 -12.38 -3.33 2.43
C VAL A 111 -13.65 -4.16 2.52
N TRP A 112 -14.17 -4.34 3.73
CA TRP A 112 -15.50 -4.88 4.01
C TRP A 112 -16.47 -3.75 4.36
N SER A 113 -17.73 -4.10 4.58
CA SER A 113 -18.78 -3.12 4.87
C SER A 113 -18.49 -2.25 6.11
N ASN A 114 -17.83 -2.81 7.12
CA ASN A 114 -17.49 -2.09 8.37
C ASN A 114 -16.10 -2.46 8.92
N HIS A 115 -15.19 -2.93 8.07
CA HIS A 115 -13.82 -3.25 8.48
C HIS A 115 -12.84 -3.06 7.33
N VAL A 116 -11.58 -2.78 7.68
CA VAL A 116 -10.43 -2.79 6.74
C VAL A 116 -9.25 -3.50 7.38
N ALA A 117 -8.49 -4.21 6.56
CA ALA A 117 -7.24 -4.86 6.95
C ALA A 117 -6.22 -4.78 5.80
N VAL A 118 -4.95 -5.00 6.10
CA VAL A 118 -3.87 -4.98 5.09
C VAL A 118 -3.41 -6.39 4.78
N VAL A 119 -3.28 -6.73 3.51
CA VAL A 119 -2.76 -8.03 3.05
C VAL A 119 -1.25 -8.05 3.26
N GLU A 120 -0.80 -8.90 4.17
CA GLU A 120 0.62 -9.03 4.48
C GLU A 120 1.30 -10.15 3.70
N GLN A 121 0.60 -11.26 3.47
CA GLN A 121 1.15 -12.40 2.74
C GLN A 121 0.06 -13.06 1.88
N ILE A 122 0.49 -13.70 0.80
CA ILE A 122 -0.36 -14.56 -0.04
C ILE A 122 0.30 -15.93 -0.07
N HIS A 123 -0.46 -16.96 0.29
CA HIS A 123 0.02 -18.32 0.38
C HIS A 123 -0.24 -19.12 -0.90
N LYS A 124 0.51 -20.21 -1.11
CA LYS A 124 0.39 -21.06 -2.31
C LYS A 124 -1.01 -21.68 -2.50
N ASN A 125 -1.74 -21.88 -1.41
CA ASN A 125 -3.12 -22.40 -1.42
C ASN A 125 -4.17 -21.30 -1.68
N GLY A 126 -3.76 -20.05 -1.94
CA GLY A 126 -4.66 -18.93 -2.17
C GLY A 126 -5.15 -18.21 -0.92
N SER A 127 -4.86 -18.72 0.28
CA SER A 127 -5.16 -17.99 1.52
C SER A 127 -4.26 -16.75 1.66
N ILE A 128 -4.72 -15.77 2.43
CA ILE A 128 -3.97 -14.55 2.71
C ILE A 128 -3.77 -14.37 4.20
N THR A 129 -2.63 -13.87 4.62
CA THR A 129 -2.45 -13.32 5.97
C THR A 129 -2.72 -11.82 5.91
N ILE A 130 -3.63 -11.38 6.75
CA ILE A 130 -3.96 -9.97 6.96
C ILE A 130 -3.42 -9.47 8.29
N SER A 131 -3.19 -8.17 8.40
CA SER A 131 -2.93 -7.45 9.64
C SER A 131 -3.99 -6.38 9.85
N GLU A 132 -4.41 -6.19 11.10
CA GLU A 132 -5.56 -5.36 11.44
C GLU A 132 -5.52 -4.81 12.87
N SER A 133 -6.41 -3.88 13.17
CA SER A 133 -6.74 -3.40 14.51
C SER A 133 -8.24 -3.21 14.62
N HIS A 134 -8.79 -3.19 15.85
CA HIS A 134 -10.23 -3.11 16.07
C HIS A 134 -10.59 -1.88 16.91
N TYR A 135 -11.56 -1.09 16.45
CA TYR A 135 -11.97 0.13 17.13
C TYR A 135 -12.39 -0.14 18.57
N GLY A 136 -11.73 0.54 19.51
CA GLY A 136 -11.98 0.36 20.95
C GLY A 136 -11.67 -1.04 21.50
N GLY A 137 -10.99 -1.90 20.74
CA GLY A 137 -10.71 -3.28 21.10
C GLY A 137 -9.25 -3.67 20.91
N THR A 138 -9.01 -4.74 20.16
CA THR A 138 -7.67 -5.28 19.92
C THR A 138 -6.77 -4.28 19.18
N TYR A 139 -5.62 -3.93 19.79
CA TYR A 139 -4.67 -2.98 19.25
C TYR A 139 -4.05 -3.46 17.93
N PHE A 140 -3.75 -4.75 17.84
CA PHE A 140 -3.17 -5.38 16.67
C PHE A 140 -3.50 -6.86 16.64
N ASP A 141 -3.85 -7.37 15.46
CA ASP A 141 -4.02 -8.79 15.22
C ASP A 141 -3.54 -9.18 13.81
N THR A 142 -3.24 -10.45 13.62
CA THR A 142 -2.98 -11.06 12.33
C THR A 142 -3.80 -12.33 12.18
N LYS A 143 -4.37 -12.52 11.00
CA LYS A 143 -5.13 -13.72 10.67
C LYS A 143 -4.78 -14.24 9.28
N THR A 144 -4.71 -15.56 9.16
CA THR A 144 -4.72 -16.23 7.86
C THR A 144 -6.16 -16.61 7.53
N VAL A 145 -6.68 -16.04 6.43
CA VAL A 145 -8.04 -16.26 5.96
C VAL A 145 -8.02 -16.96 4.61
N THR A 146 -8.80 -18.04 4.49
CA THR A 146 -8.93 -18.80 3.24
C THR A 146 -9.92 -18.17 2.28
N ASP A 147 -10.97 -17.55 2.83
CA ASP A 147 -11.96 -16.79 2.08
C ASP A 147 -12.10 -15.39 2.70
N TYR A 148 -11.49 -14.40 2.07
CA TYR A 148 -11.59 -13.00 2.50
C TYR A 148 -12.86 -12.31 1.99
N THR A 149 -13.68 -12.96 1.17
CA THR A 149 -14.92 -12.37 0.66
C THR A 149 -15.97 -12.22 1.75
N TYR A 150 -15.85 -13.02 2.80
CA TYR A 150 -16.71 -12.95 3.98
C TYR A 150 -15.87 -13.05 5.25
N HIS A 151 -15.80 -11.96 6.01
CA HIS A 151 -14.99 -11.88 7.21
C HIS A 151 -15.73 -11.12 8.31
N TYR A 152 -15.72 -11.61 9.54
CA TYR A 152 -16.48 -11.05 10.67
C TYR A 152 -17.98 -10.84 10.39
N GLY A 153 -18.61 -11.70 9.60
CA GLY A 153 -20.01 -11.53 9.22
C GLY A 153 -20.26 -10.43 8.19
N GLN A 154 -19.21 -9.93 7.53
CA GLN A 154 -19.29 -8.80 6.61
C GLN A 154 -18.93 -9.20 5.18
N THR A 155 -19.64 -8.63 4.22
CA THR A 155 -19.36 -8.80 2.80
C THR A 155 -18.22 -7.87 2.35
N VAL A 156 -17.31 -8.39 1.54
CA VAL A 156 -16.22 -7.60 0.95
C VAL A 156 -16.74 -6.67 -0.16
N TYR A 157 -16.23 -5.43 -0.18
CA TYR A 157 -16.39 -4.52 -1.33
C TYR A 157 -15.27 -4.74 -2.36
N GLY A 158 -14.06 -5.07 -1.93
CA GLY A 158 -12.91 -5.36 -2.75
C GLY A 158 -11.58 -5.00 -2.08
N LEU A 159 -10.54 -4.88 -2.89
CA LEU A 159 -9.20 -4.53 -2.45
C LEU A 159 -8.75 -3.22 -3.12
N ILE A 160 -8.18 -2.32 -2.33
CA ILE A 160 -7.53 -1.08 -2.79
C ILE A 160 -6.04 -1.35 -2.87
N TYR A 161 -5.43 -1.12 -4.04
CA TYR A 161 -4.01 -1.38 -4.30
C TYR A 161 -3.19 -0.10 -4.06
N THR A 162 -2.82 0.11 -2.80
CA THR A 162 -2.11 1.30 -2.31
C THR A 162 -0.63 1.33 -2.67
#